data_a047a46c696ef119732778997260ce4d
#
_entry.id   a047a46c696ef119732778997260ce4d
#
_cell.length_a   1.000
_cell.length_b   1.000
_cell.length_c   1.000
_cell.angle_alpha   90.00
_cell.angle_beta   90.00
_cell.angle_gamma   90.00
#
_symmetry.space_group_name_H-M   'P 1'
#
loop_
_entity.id
_entity.type
_entity.pdbx_description
1 polymer ?
#
loop_
_entity_poly.entity_id
_entity_poly.type
_entity_poly.pdbx_seq_one_letter_code
_entity_poly.pdbx_strand_id
1 'polypeptide(L)'
;MSEELQQKLRSQLWTVANTLRGNMSASDFMYFTLGFIFYKYLSEKIELYANEILEEDHITFKEVWNGKDEELKQDVKEECIQNLGYFIEPEYLYSTIIELISKKENILPSLERSLKKIEDSTIGQDSEDDFGGLFSDLDLASPKLGKTADDKNKLISDVLIALNGIDFGLQEAGDIDILGDAYEYMISQFAAGAGKKAGEFYTPQEVSQILAEIVITGKVRLKDVFDPTCGSGSLLLRTAKSGKADSIFGQEKNCLLYTSPSPRDMRRS
;
A
#
# COMPACT_ATOMS: atom_id res chain seq x y z
N MET A 1 -16.98 4.42 -6.27
CA MET A 1 -17.22 3.76 -4.97
C MET A 1 -18.52 4.30 -4.37
N SER A 2 -19.39 3.43 -3.83
CA SER A 2 -20.57 3.93 -3.13
C SER A 2 -20.16 4.72 -1.89
N GLU A 3 -20.92 5.77 -1.52
CA GLU A 3 -20.66 6.54 -0.29
C GLU A 3 -20.61 5.64 0.95
N GLU A 4 -21.38 4.55 0.92
CA GLU A 4 -21.45 3.57 2.00
C GLU A 4 -20.13 2.79 2.17
N LEU A 5 -19.50 2.38 1.06
CA LEU A 5 -18.20 1.69 1.09
C LEU A 5 -17.09 2.62 1.60
N GLN A 6 -17.10 3.89 1.17
CA GLN A 6 -16.16 4.90 1.67
C GLN A 6 -16.32 5.15 3.17
N GLN A 7 -17.56 5.27 3.66
CA GLN A 7 -17.82 5.45 5.09
C GLN A 7 -17.36 4.24 5.90
N LYS A 8 -17.60 3.04 5.40
CA LYS A 8 -17.15 1.79 6.05
C LYS A 8 -15.62 1.75 6.13
N LEU A 9 -14.93 2.02 5.02
CA LEU A 9 -13.47 2.09 4.97
C LEU A 9 -12.91 3.11 5.97
N ARG A 10 -13.44 4.33 5.98
CA ARG A 10 -13.06 5.40 6.92
C ARG A 10 -13.26 4.99 8.38
N SER A 11 -14.38 4.36 8.70
CA SER A 11 -14.67 3.87 10.06
C SER A 11 -13.68 2.78 10.49
N GLN A 12 -13.34 1.85 9.62
CA GLN A 12 -12.37 0.79 9.87
C GLN A 12 -10.97 1.36 10.08
N LEU A 13 -10.53 2.25 9.19
CA LEU A 13 -9.24 2.94 9.31
C LEU A 13 -9.14 3.77 10.59
N TRP A 14 -10.23 4.43 11.00
CA TRP A 14 -10.29 5.14 12.27
C TRP A 14 -10.14 4.20 13.47
N THR A 15 -10.71 3.01 13.41
CA THR A 15 -10.55 1.99 14.45
C THR A 15 -9.11 1.55 14.57
N VAL A 16 -8.44 1.29 13.44
CA VAL A 16 -6.99 1.00 13.39
C VAL A 16 -6.19 2.15 14.01
N ALA A 17 -6.52 3.39 13.61
CA ALA A 17 -5.90 4.59 14.16
C ALA A 17 -6.01 4.68 15.70
N ASN A 18 -7.14 4.29 16.24
CA ASN A 18 -7.35 4.33 17.70
C ASN A 18 -6.61 3.20 18.45
N THR A 19 -6.40 2.05 17.83
CA THR A 19 -5.69 0.91 18.44
C THR A 19 -4.25 1.28 18.82
N LEU A 20 -3.61 2.14 18.04
CA LEU A 20 -2.23 2.57 18.29
C LEU A 20 -2.11 3.93 18.99
N ARG A 21 -3.21 4.65 19.14
CA ARG A 21 -3.23 5.96 19.80
C ARG A 21 -2.73 5.84 21.24
N GLY A 22 -1.65 6.56 21.57
CA GLY A 22 -1.07 6.60 22.92
C GLY A 22 0.28 5.89 23.06
N ASN A 23 0.69 5.07 22.10
CA ASN A 23 1.95 4.36 22.16
C ASN A 23 3.09 5.07 21.41
N MET A 24 2.75 5.90 20.41
CA MET A 24 3.75 6.62 19.60
C MET A 24 3.19 7.97 19.10
N SER A 25 4.05 8.77 18.47
CA SER A 25 3.62 10.03 17.85
C SER A 25 2.66 9.76 16.66
N ALA A 26 1.79 10.72 16.35
CA ALA A 26 0.86 10.60 15.23
C ALA A 26 1.56 10.34 13.89
N SER A 27 2.72 10.96 13.67
CA SER A 27 3.51 10.75 12.45
C SER A 27 4.13 9.36 12.37
N ASP A 28 4.74 8.87 13.45
CA ASP A 28 5.31 7.52 13.47
C ASP A 28 4.25 6.47 13.21
N PHE A 29 3.10 6.63 13.87
CA PHE A 29 1.94 5.78 13.71
C PHE A 29 1.44 5.72 12.26
N MET A 30 1.39 6.86 11.58
CA MET A 30 0.95 6.96 10.20
C MET A 30 1.79 6.06 9.29
N TYR A 31 3.13 6.12 9.40
CA TYR A 31 4.02 5.32 8.56
C TYR A 31 3.82 3.82 8.77
N PHE A 32 3.74 3.37 10.02
CA PHE A 32 3.46 1.95 10.30
C PHE A 32 2.12 1.49 9.73
N THR A 33 1.06 2.29 9.92
CA THR A 33 -0.27 1.93 9.44
C THR A 33 -0.32 1.89 7.91
N LEU A 34 0.24 2.91 7.25
CA LEU A 34 0.27 2.96 5.78
C LEU A 34 1.08 1.82 5.18
N GLY A 35 2.24 1.50 5.74
CA GLY A 35 3.03 0.37 5.28
C GLY A 35 2.31 -0.97 5.45
N PHE A 36 1.59 -1.18 6.56
CA PHE A 36 0.79 -2.40 6.75
C PHE A 36 -0.45 -2.47 5.85
N ILE A 37 -1.10 -1.34 5.58
CA ILE A 37 -2.19 -1.25 4.59
C ILE A 37 -1.65 -1.66 3.22
N PHE A 38 -0.49 -1.15 2.85
CA PHE A 38 0.12 -1.44 1.57
C PHE A 38 0.56 -2.91 1.46
N TYR A 39 1.20 -3.45 2.50
CA TYR A 39 1.51 -4.88 2.58
C TYR A 39 0.26 -5.77 2.42
N LYS A 40 -0.82 -5.44 3.13
CA LYS A 40 -2.09 -6.16 3.00
C LYS A 40 -2.63 -6.10 1.58
N TYR A 41 -2.66 -4.90 0.98
CA TYR A 41 -3.15 -4.71 -0.39
C TYR A 41 -2.35 -5.53 -1.40
N LEU A 42 -1.01 -5.46 -1.37
CA LEU A 42 -0.16 -6.23 -2.27
C LEU A 42 -0.36 -7.73 -2.08
N SER A 43 -0.45 -8.17 -0.82
CA SER A 43 -0.65 -9.57 -0.47
C SER A 43 -1.99 -10.12 -0.97
N GLU A 44 -3.08 -9.39 -0.78
CA GLU A 44 -4.40 -9.81 -1.26
C GLU A 44 -4.49 -9.76 -2.79
N LYS A 45 -3.87 -8.75 -3.42
CA LYS A 45 -3.85 -8.61 -4.87
C LYS A 45 -3.13 -9.78 -5.55
N ILE A 46 -1.98 -10.19 -5.04
CA ILE A 46 -1.26 -11.32 -5.63
C ILE A 46 -1.95 -12.65 -5.35
N GLU A 47 -2.51 -12.85 -4.14
CA GLU A 47 -3.25 -14.08 -3.81
C GLU A 47 -4.48 -14.24 -4.71
N LEU A 48 -5.20 -13.14 -4.99
CA LEU A 48 -6.33 -13.14 -5.91
C LEU A 48 -5.86 -13.46 -7.34
N TYR A 49 -4.90 -12.72 -7.86
CA TYR A 49 -4.40 -12.89 -9.23
C TYR A 49 -3.82 -14.30 -9.47
N ALA A 50 -3.02 -14.81 -8.54
CA ALA A 50 -2.47 -16.16 -8.64
C ALA A 50 -3.57 -17.25 -8.63
N ASN A 51 -4.65 -17.06 -7.87
CA ASN A 51 -5.78 -17.98 -7.90
C ASN A 51 -6.59 -17.84 -9.20
N GLU A 52 -6.71 -16.65 -9.80
CA GLU A 52 -7.37 -16.45 -11.09
C GLU A 52 -6.65 -17.20 -12.21
N ILE A 53 -5.33 -17.13 -12.31
CA ILE A 53 -4.56 -17.86 -13.33
C ILE A 53 -4.58 -19.38 -13.13
N LEU A 54 -4.87 -19.87 -11.93
CA LEU A 54 -4.95 -21.28 -11.57
C LEU A 54 -6.40 -21.83 -11.58
N GLU A 55 -7.39 -20.99 -11.92
CA GLU A 55 -8.81 -21.36 -11.85
C GLU A 55 -9.14 -22.54 -12.78
N GLU A 56 -8.57 -22.57 -13.97
CA GLU A 56 -8.80 -23.66 -14.94
C GLU A 56 -8.25 -25.01 -14.46
N ASP A 57 -7.17 -24.98 -13.67
CA ASP A 57 -6.54 -26.18 -13.10
C ASP A 57 -7.23 -26.65 -11.81
N HIS A 58 -8.20 -25.90 -11.29
CA HIS A 58 -8.93 -26.20 -10.05
C HIS A 58 -8.02 -26.39 -8.82
N ILE A 59 -6.90 -25.67 -8.77
CA ILE A 59 -5.94 -25.66 -7.66
C ILE A 59 -5.72 -24.24 -7.17
N THR A 60 -5.36 -24.10 -5.91
CA THR A 60 -5.10 -22.80 -5.32
C THR A 60 -3.61 -22.47 -5.28
N PHE A 61 -3.29 -21.18 -5.18
CA PHE A 61 -1.92 -20.69 -5.05
C PHE A 61 -1.17 -21.37 -3.90
N LYS A 62 -1.83 -21.57 -2.74
CA LYS A 62 -1.25 -22.28 -1.59
C LYS A 62 -1.00 -23.76 -1.87
N GLU A 63 -1.88 -24.42 -2.61
CA GLU A 63 -1.72 -25.83 -2.97
C GLU A 63 -0.57 -26.04 -3.94
N VAL A 64 -0.36 -25.15 -4.92
CA VAL A 64 0.81 -25.18 -5.81
C VAL A 64 2.09 -25.13 -4.99
N TRP A 65 2.21 -24.21 -4.04
CA TRP A 65 3.42 -24.08 -3.21
C TRP A 65 3.67 -25.26 -2.26
N ASN A 66 2.61 -25.89 -1.77
CA ASN A 66 2.71 -27.10 -0.97
C ASN A 66 3.01 -28.36 -1.82
N GLY A 67 2.81 -28.26 -3.14
CA GLY A 67 3.12 -29.32 -4.10
C GLY A 67 4.61 -29.44 -4.42
N LYS A 68 4.93 -30.38 -5.32
CA LYS A 68 6.30 -30.66 -5.76
C LYS A 68 6.58 -30.23 -7.19
N ASP A 69 5.62 -29.60 -7.84
CA ASP A 69 5.72 -29.14 -9.22
C ASP A 69 6.47 -27.80 -9.25
N GLU A 70 7.78 -27.86 -9.43
CA GLU A 70 8.61 -26.67 -9.46
C GLU A 70 8.46 -25.89 -10.76
N GLU A 71 8.06 -26.54 -11.88
CA GLU A 71 7.80 -25.89 -13.15
C GLU A 71 6.58 -24.99 -13.02
N LEU A 72 5.47 -25.53 -12.51
CA LEU A 72 4.25 -24.75 -12.26
C LEU A 72 4.46 -23.59 -11.28
N LYS A 73 5.26 -23.78 -10.22
CA LYS A 73 5.62 -22.69 -9.30
C LYS A 73 6.35 -21.56 -10.02
N GLN A 74 7.28 -21.92 -10.89
CA GLN A 74 8.05 -20.94 -11.64
C GLN A 74 7.16 -20.18 -12.63
N ASP A 75 6.28 -20.86 -13.35
CA ASP A 75 5.35 -20.26 -14.30
C ASP A 75 4.41 -19.27 -13.61
N VAL A 76 3.81 -19.65 -12.48
CA VAL A 76 2.95 -18.75 -11.67
C VAL A 76 3.73 -17.54 -11.18
N LYS A 77 4.96 -17.73 -10.73
CA LYS A 77 5.82 -16.64 -10.27
C LYS A 77 6.15 -15.66 -11.39
N GLU A 78 6.55 -16.16 -12.57
CA GLU A 78 6.88 -15.34 -13.74
C GLU A 78 5.67 -14.53 -14.20
N GLU A 79 4.50 -15.17 -14.28
CA GLU A 79 3.25 -14.53 -14.66
C GLU A 79 2.86 -13.41 -13.67
N CYS A 80 3.01 -13.66 -12.36
CA CYS A 80 2.78 -12.62 -11.35
C CYS A 80 3.75 -11.44 -11.50
N ILE A 81 5.05 -11.70 -11.68
CA ILE A 81 6.05 -10.63 -11.85
C ILE A 81 5.78 -9.84 -13.12
N GLN A 82 5.45 -10.50 -14.22
CA GLN A 82 5.19 -9.84 -15.51
C GLN A 82 3.98 -8.90 -15.45
N ASN A 83 2.91 -9.31 -14.76
CA ASN A 83 1.64 -8.57 -14.76
C ASN A 83 1.46 -7.64 -13.56
N LEU A 84 2.00 -8.00 -12.39
CA LEU A 84 1.89 -7.21 -11.17
C LEU A 84 3.16 -6.43 -10.82
N GLY A 85 4.31 -6.83 -11.37
CA GLY A 85 5.61 -6.22 -11.11
C GLY A 85 6.33 -6.77 -9.87
N TYR A 86 5.71 -7.68 -9.09
CA TYR A 86 6.28 -8.23 -7.87
C TYR A 86 5.74 -9.63 -7.59
N PHE A 87 6.36 -10.32 -6.60
CA PHE A 87 5.94 -11.63 -6.16
C PHE A 87 6.04 -11.81 -4.64
N ILE A 88 5.05 -12.50 -4.06
CA ILE A 88 5.03 -12.90 -2.65
C ILE A 88 4.69 -14.39 -2.59
N GLU A 89 5.56 -15.19 -2.01
CA GLU A 89 5.28 -16.62 -1.77
C GLU A 89 4.14 -16.80 -0.75
N PRO A 90 3.30 -17.86 -0.83
CA PRO A 90 2.16 -18.05 0.05
C PRO A 90 2.47 -18.04 1.56
N GLU A 91 3.68 -18.44 1.96
CA GLU A 91 4.11 -18.40 3.37
C GLU A 91 4.31 -16.98 3.91
N TYR A 92 4.46 -15.99 3.02
CA TYR A 92 4.66 -14.58 3.35
C TYR A 92 3.42 -13.71 3.09
N LEU A 93 2.29 -14.31 2.72
CA LEU A 93 1.04 -13.60 2.51
C LEU A 93 0.47 -13.06 3.82
N TYR A 94 -0.25 -11.97 3.71
CA TYR A 94 -0.98 -11.36 4.83
C TYR A 94 -1.94 -12.37 5.51
N SER A 95 -2.65 -13.18 4.71
CA SER A 95 -3.53 -14.24 5.20
C SER A 95 -2.76 -15.25 6.07
N THR A 96 -1.54 -15.61 5.70
CA THR A 96 -0.67 -16.51 6.47
C THR A 96 -0.19 -15.87 7.77
N ILE A 97 0.17 -14.57 7.75
CA ILE A 97 0.52 -13.83 8.97
C ILE A 97 -0.67 -13.79 9.96
N ILE A 98 -1.90 -13.58 9.47
CA ILE A 98 -3.11 -13.63 10.32
C ILE A 98 -3.32 -15.03 10.92
N GLU A 99 -3.02 -16.09 10.18
CA GLU A 99 -3.05 -17.47 10.71
C GLU A 99 -2.04 -17.67 11.85
N LEU A 100 -0.80 -17.15 11.72
CA LEU A 100 0.21 -17.20 12.78
C LEU A 100 -0.24 -16.43 14.03
N ILE A 101 -0.84 -15.25 13.85
CA ILE A 101 -1.42 -14.48 14.96
C ILE A 101 -2.49 -15.30 15.69
N SER A 102 -3.37 -16.00 14.97
CA SER A 102 -4.42 -16.83 15.56
C SER A 102 -3.87 -17.99 16.40
N LYS A 103 -2.68 -18.49 16.03
CA LYS A 103 -1.93 -19.51 16.75
C LYS A 103 -1.09 -18.93 17.91
N LYS A 104 -1.13 -17.61 18.12
CA LYS A 104 -0.33 -16.88 19.12
C LYS A 104 1.18 -17.01 18.94
N GLU A 105 1.62 -17.15 17.71
CA GLU A 105 3.03 -17.22 17.37
C GLU A 105 3.66 -15.82 17.31
N ASN A 106 4.99 -15.77 17.41
CA ASN A 106 5.74 -14.54 17.18
C ASN A 106 5.83 -14.28 15.67
N ILE A 107 5.12 -13.23 15.22
CA ILE A 107 5.03 -12.90 13.79
C ILE A 107 6.15 -11.97 13.29
N LEU A 108 6.90 -11.32 14.17
CA LEU A 108 7.88 -10.30 13.79
C LEU A 108 8.90 -10.81 12.75
N PRO A 109 9.55 -12.00 12.93
CA PRO A 109 10.51 -12.50 11.95
C PRO A 109 9.86 -12.85 10.60
N SER A 110 8.64 -13.36 10.62
CA SER A 110 7.91 -13.72 9.39
C SER A 110 7.48 -12.48 8.65
N LEU A 111 6.95 -11.47 9.36
CA LEU A 111 6.54 -10.20 8.79
C LEU A 111 7.73 -9.44 8.18
N GLU A 112 8.86 -9.38 8.87
CA GLU A 112 10.09 -8.76 8.34
C GLU A 112 10.54 -9.42 7.04
N ARG A 113 10.50 -10.76 6.99
CA ARG A 113 10.81 -11.51 5.76
C ARG A 113 9.80 -11.23 4.65
N SER A 114 8.51 -11.16 4.99
CA SER A 114 7.46 -10.86 4.01
C SER A 114 7.70 -9.52 3.31
N LEU A 115 7.98 -8.46 4.08
CA LEU A 115 8.25 -7.13 3.55
C LEU A 115 9.49 -7.14 2.64
N LYS A 116 10.57 -7.77 3.11
CA LYS A 116 11.80 -7.89 2.34
C LYS A 116 11.63 -8.70 1.06
N LYS A 117 10.88 -9.79 1.10
CA LYS A 117 10.64 -10.66 -0.07
C LYS A 117 9.89 -9.95 -1.19
N ILE A 118 9.01 -9.01 -0.86
CA ILE A 118 8.35 -8.16 -1.87
C ILE A 118 9.41 -7.35 -2.62
N GLU A 119 10.26 -6.62 -1.90
CA GLU A 119 11.33 -5.81 -2.50
C GLU A 119 12.33 -6.69 -3.28
N ASP A 120 12.81 -7.79 -2.68
CA ASP A 120 13.77 -8.71 -3.32
C ASP A 120 13.22 -9.34 -4.61
N SER A 121 11.90 -9.51 -4.73
CA SER A 121 11.27 -10.11 -5.93
C SER A 121 11.34 -9.25 -7.18
N THR A 122 11.58 -7.95 -7.01
CA THR A 122 11.61 -6.98 -8.09
C THR A 122 13.02 -6.67 -8.60
N ILE A 123 14.05 -7.18 -7.93
CA ILE A 123 15.46 -6.96 -8.31
C ILE A 123 15.71 -7.48 -9.73
N GLY A 124 16.19 -6.61 -10.61
CA GLY A 124 16.42 -6.90 -12.02
C GLY A 124 15.17 -6.87 -12.90
N GLN A 125 14.02 -6.47 -12.36
CA GLN A 125 12.78 -6.26 -13.10
C GLN A 125 12.56 -4.77 -13.40
N ASP A 126 11.68 -4.46 -14.33
CA ASP A 126 11.31 -3.07 -14.68
C ASP A 126 10.69 -2.32 -13.47
N SER A 127 10.16 -3.04 -12.51
CA SER A 127 9.52 -2.53 -11.28
C SER A 127 10.50 -2.33 -10.11
N GLU A 128 11.80 -2.61 -10.26
CA GLU A 128 12.77 -2.52 -9.16
C GLU A 128 12.79 -1.13 -8.51
N ASP A 129 12.77 -0.07 -9.33
CA ASP A 129 12.76 1.30 -8.82
C ASP A 129 11.47 1.65 -8.06
N ASP A 130 10.36 0.97 -8.33
CA ASP A 130 9.06 1.22 -7.71
C ASP A 130 8.93 0.56 -6.33
N PHE A 131 9.63 -0.55 -6.12
CA PHE A 131 9.56 -1.35 -4.90
C PHE A 131 10.79 -1.23 -4.01
N GLY A 132 11.90 -0.72 -4.52
CA GLY A 132 13.14 -0.56 -3.78
C GLY A 132 12.99 0.39 -2.59
N GLY A 133 13.15 -0.13 -1.37
CA GLY A 133 13.02 0.65 -0.13
C GLY A 133 11.58 0.96 0.27
N LEU A 134 10.60 0.30 -0.33
CA LEU A 134 9.17 0.49 -0.10
C LEU A 134 8.77 0.43 1.37
N PHE A 135 9.41 -0.45 2.12
CA PHE A 135 9.14 -0.69 3.54
C PHE A 135 10.26 -0.19 4.46
N SER A 136 11.19 0.65 3.96
CA SER A 136 12.33 1.14 4.73
C SER A 136 11.94 1.91 6.00
N ASP A 137 10.76 2.55 6.00
CA ASP A 137 10.24 3.28 7.15
C ASP A 137 9.56 2.37 8.20
N LEU A 138 9.35 1.09 7.89
CA LEU A 138 8.77 0.09 8.78
C LEU A 138 9.82 -0.59 9.66
N ASP A 139 10.41 0.15 10.59
CA ASP A 139 11.34 -0.40 11.58
C ASP A 139 10.59 -1.22 12.65
N LEU A 140 10.43 -2.53 12.41
CA LEU A 140 9.79 -3.46 13.34
C LEU A 140 10.60 -3.68 14.63
N ALA A 141 11.89 -3.29 14.64
CA ALA A 141 12.73 -3.31 15.83
C ALA A 141 12.57 -2.05 16.70
N SER A 142 11.89 -1.02 16.20
CA SER A 142 11.76 0.28 16.86
C SER A 142 11.28 0.14 18.32
N PRO A 143 11.92 0.84 19.28
CA PRO A 143 11.45 0.89 20.67
C PRO A 143 10.10 1.61 20.82
N LYS A 144 9.65 2.33 19.80
CA LYS A 144 8.32 2.99 19.75
C LYS A 144 7.17 1.98 19.70
N LEU A 145 7.42 0.77 19.19
CA LEU A 145 6.44 -0.32 19.12
C LEU A 145 6.28 -1.07 20.45
N GLY A 146 7.24 -0.96 21.35
CA GLY A 146 7.23 -1.64 22.64
C GLY A 146 8.64 -1.82 23.20
N LYS A 147 8.72 -2.10 24.50
CA LYS A 147 9.99 -2.28 25.20
C LYS A 147 10.56 -3.68 25.01
N THR A 148 9.69 -4.66 24.89
CA THR A 148 10.07 -6.07 24.70
C THR A 148 9.63 -6.57 23.33
N ALA A 149 10.17 -7.71 22.90
CA ALA A 149 9.73 -8.36 21.67
C ALA A 149 8.25 -8.76 21.73
N ASP A 150 7.79 -9.19 22.89
CA ASP A 150 6.39 -9.58 23.10
C ASP A 150 5.45 -8.37 23.01
N ASP A 151 5.84 -7.21 23.59
CA ASP A 151 5.05 -5.97 23.47
C ASP A 151 4.91 -5.56 22.01
N LYS A 152 6.01 -5.60 21.25
CA LYS A 152 6.04 -5.27 19.82
C LYS A 152 5.16 -6.24 19.02
N ASN A 153 5.34 -7.54 19.25
CA ASN A 153 4.57 -8.59 18.60
C ASN A 153 3.07 -8.39 18.84
N LYS A 154 2.69 -8.13 20.09
CA LYS A 154 1.29 -7.88 20.46
C LYS A 154 0.74 -6.65 19.75
N LEU A 155 1.44 -5.52 19.80
CA LEU A 155 0.98 -4.27 19.19
C LEU A 155 0.79 -4.42 17.67
N ILE A 156 1.77 -5.02 16.99
CA ILE A 156 1.70 -5.23 15.54
C ILE A 156 0.59 -6.23 15.20
N SER A 157 0.42 -7.30 15.98
CA SER A 157 -0.68 -8.25 15.81
C SER A 157 -2.04 -7.57 15.93
N ASP A 158 -2.23 -6.72 16.94
CA ASP A 158 -3.47 -5.97 17.14
C ASP A 158 -3.79 -5.05 15.95
N VAL A 159 -2.77 -4.41 15.36
CA VAL A 159 -2.90 -3.59 14.15
C VAL A 159 -3.29 -4.43 12.95
N LEU A 160 -2.59 -5.52 12.69
CA LEU A 160 -2.88 -6.39 11.55
C LEU A 160 -4.28 -7.02 11.67
N ILE A 161 -4.70 -7.43 12.86
CA ILE A 161 -6.07 -7.91 13.10
C ILE A 161 -7.10 -6.80 12.78
N ALA A 162 -6.86 -5.58 13.23
CA ALA A 162 -7.76 -4.47 12.95
C ALA A 162 -7.84 -4.14 11.45
N LEU A 163 -6.71 -4.23 10.74
CA LEU A 163 -6.64 -4.06 9.29
C LEU A 163 -7.32 -5.21 8.53
N ASN A 164 -7.38 -6.42 9.09
CA ASN A 164 -7.94 -7.59 8.42
C ASN A 164 -9.41 -7.41 8.02
N GLY A 165 -10.15 -6.56 8.74
CA GLY A 165 -11.54 -6.23 8.41
C GLY A 165 -11.71 -5.27 7.22
N ILE A 166 -10.63 -4.70 6.67
CA ILE A 166 -10.69 -3.76 5.55
C ILE A 166 -10.77 -4.55 4.25
N ASP A 167 -11.81 -4.31 3.48
CA ASP A 167 -12.00 -4.83 2.12
C ASP A 167 -11.56 -3.76 1.12
N PHE A 168 -10.60 -4.10 0.26
CA PHE A 168 -10.13 -3.21 -0.79
C PHE A 168 -10.93 -3.32 -2.10
N GLY A 169 -11.97 -4.14 -2.14
CA GLY A 169 -12.82 -4.30 -3.34
C GLY A 169 -12.06 -4.84 -4.55
N LEU A 170 -11.02 -5.62 -4.34
CA LEU A 170 -10.17 -6.15 -5.41
C LEU A 170 -10.89 -7.07 -6.38
N GLN A 171 -12.03 -7.63 -5.97
CA GLN A 171 -12.88 -8.50 -6.80
C GLN A 171 -13.90 -7.73 -7.65
N GLU A 172 -14.09 -6.44 -7.36
CA GLU A 172 -15.03 -5.62 -8.14
C GLU A 172 -14.30 -5.05 -9.36
N ALA A 173 -14.74 -5.42 -10.54
CA ALA A 173 -14.21 -4.90 -11.80
C ALA A 173 -14.49 -3.39 -11.91
N GLY A 174 -13.50 -2.58 -11.64
CA GLY A 174 -13.54 -1.14 -11.81
C GLY A 174 -12.29 -0.45 -11.29
N ASP A 175 -11.89 0.64 -11.93
CA ASP A 175 -10.77 1.54 -11.59
C ASP A 175 -10.98 2.30 -10.25
N ILE A 176 -11.41 1.60 -9.20
CA ILE A 176 -11.66 2.22 -7.90
C ILE A 176 -10.34 2.20 -7.13
N ASP A 177 -9.75 3.36 -6.98
CA ASP A 177 -8.53 3.55 -6.18
C ASP A 177 -8.85 3.57 -4.67
N ILE A 178 -9.29 2.42 -4.15
CA ILE A 178 -9.61 2.27 -2.72
C ILE A 178 -8.36 2.45 -1.86
N LEU A 179 -7.21 1.99 -2.37
CA LEU A 179 -5.93 2.18 -1.68
C LEU A 179 -5.56 3.66 -1.59
N GLY A 180 -5.70 4.41 -2.69
CA GLY A 180 -5.46 5.85 -2.69
C GLY A 180 -6.41 6.60 -1.77
N ASP A 181 -7.70 6.25 -1.77
CA ASP A 181 -8.69 6.83 -0.87
C ASP A 181 -8.37 6.53 0.62
N ALA A 182 -7.94 5.29 0.93
CA ALA A 182 -7.52 4.91 2.27
C ALA A 182 -6.29 5.70 2.72
N TYR A 183 -5.31 5.83 1.83
CA TYR A 183 -4.08 6.58 2.05
C TYR A 183 -4.37 8.06 2.31
N GLU A 184 -5.14 8.71 1.44
CA GLU A 184 -5.52 10.13 1.60
C GLU A 184 -6.31 10.37 2.89
N TYR A 185 -7.26 9.48 3.23
CA TYR A 185 -8.00 9.57 4.47
C TYR A 185 -7.09 9.50 5.68
N MET A 186 -6.16 8.55 5.73
CA MET A 186 -5.21 8.40 6.83
C MET A 186 -4.34 9.65 6.97
N ILE A 187 -3.77 10.16 5.88
CA ILE A 187 -2.99 11.39 5.91
C ILE A 187 -3.83 12.55 6.46
N SER A 188 -5.07 12.73 5.99
CA SER A 188 -5.93 13.82 6.44
C SER A 188 -6.21 13.78 7.95
N GLN A 189 -6.43 12.58 8.52
CA GLN A 189 -6.69 12.40 9.95
C GLN A 189 -5.44 12.69 10.81
N PHE A 190 -4.26 12.31 10.33
CA PHE A 190 -3.01 12.56 11.04
C PHE A 190 -2.52 13.99 10.85
N ALA A 191 -2.76 14.59 9.68
CA ALA A 191 -2.49 16.01 9.46
C ALA A 191 -3.23 16.88 10.47
N ALA A 192 -4.49 16.58 10.75
CA ALA A 192 -5.29 17.28 11.75
C ALA A 192 -4.75 17.13 13.19
N GLY A 193 -4.11 15.97 13.51
CA GLY A 193 -3.56 15.66 14.83
C GLY A 193 -2.13 16.10 15.08
N ALA A 194 -1.33 16.31 14.05
CA ALA A 194 0.11 16.58 14.13
C ALA A 194 0.46 18.09 14.22
N GLY A 195 -0.51 18.99 14.22
CA GLY A 195 -0.29 20.44 14.30
C GLY A 195 0.35 21.02 13.04
N LYS A 196 1.09 22.15 13.18
CA LYS A 196 1.66 22.93 12.06
C LYS A 196 2.53 22.14 11.07
N LYS A 197 3.07 20.98 11.46
CA LYS A 197 3.93 20.17 10.57
C LYS A 197 3.17 19.33 9.55
N ALA A 198 1.91 19.02 9.80
CA ALA A 198 1.13 18.14 8.93
C ALA A 198 0.52 18.86 7.72
N GLY A 199 0.31 20.17 7.81
CA GLY A 199 -0.14 20.98 6.68
C GLY A 199 0.92 21.19 5.59
N GLU A 200 2.16 20.75 5.83
CA GLU A 200 3.23 20.86 4.84
C GLU A 200 3.17 19.76 3.75
N PHE A 201 2.35 18.71 3.93
CA PHE A 201 2.41 17.50 3.11
C PHE A 201 1.11 17.12 2.41
N TYR A 202 0.02 17.79 2.71
CA TYR A 202 -1.29 17.36 2.23
C TYR A 202 -2.13 18.49 1.72
N THR A 203 -2.57 18.38 0.47
CA THR A 203 -3.58 19.27 -0.10
C THR A 203 -4.94 18.57 0.01
N PRO A 204 -5.96 19.17 0.67
CA PRO A 204 -7.29 18.58 0.76
C PRO A 204 -7.86 18.19 -0.60
N GLN A 205 -8.62 17.10 -0.65
CA GLN A 205 -9.16 16.54 -1.90
C GLN A 205 -9.97 17.56 -2.70
N GLU A 206 -10.81 18.32 -2.02
CA GLU A 206 -11.67 19.34 -2.66
C GLU A 206 -10.84 20.46 -3.29
N VAL A 207 -9.74 20.85 -2.63
CA VAL A 207 -8.81 21.85 -3.15
C VAL A 207 -8.04 21.29 -4.35
N SER A 208 -7.54 20.06 -4.26
CA SER A 208 -6.86 19.38 -5.36
C SER A 208 -7.76 19.23 -6.58
N GLN A 209 -9.04 18.94 -6.37
CA GLN A 209 -10.02 18.84 -7.44
C GLN A 209 -10.24 20.17 -8.15
N ILE A 210 -10.47 21.24 -7.40
CA ILE A 210 -10.66 22.60 -7.96
C ILE A 210 -9.41 23.01 -8.74
N LEU A 211 -8.22 22.81 -8.20
CA LEU A 211 -6.96 23.16 -8.88
C LEU A 211 -6.76 22.34 -10.16
N ALA A 212 -7.05 21.04 -10.11
CA ALA A 212 -6.98 20.18 -11.28
C ALA A 212 -7.95 20.65 -12.39
N GLU A 213 -9.20 20.95 -12.04
CA GLU A 213 -10.20 21.46 -13.00
C GLU A 213 -9.79 22.80 -13.62
N ILE A 214 -9.19 23.70 -12.84
CA ILE A 214 -8.64 24.97 -13.37
C ILE A 214 -7.55 24.69 -14.40
N VAL A 215 -6.61 23.80 -14.10
CA VAL A 215 -5.47 23.48 -14.98
C VAL A 215 -5.91 22.82 -16.28
N ILE A 216 -6.91 21.96 -16.25
CA ILE A 216 -7.41 21.23 -17.43
C ILE A 216 -8.45 22.00 -18.23
N THR A 217 -8.96 23.11 -17.70
CA THR A 217 -10.01 23.90 -18.38
C THR A 217 -9.60 24.28 -19.80
N GLY A 218 -10.46 23.95 -20.77
CA GLY A 218 -10.24 24.23 -22.20
C GLY A 218 -9.26 23.29 -22.89
N LYS A 219 -8.78 22.24 -22.21
CA LYS A 219 -7.86 21.23 -22.77
C LYS A 219 -8.59 19.92 -22.97
N VAL A 220 -8.35 19.25 -24.12
CA VAL A 220 -8.95 17.94 -24.42
C VAL A 220 -8.10 16.82 -23.84
N ARG A 221 -6.78 16.99 -23.85
CA ARG A 221 -5.77 16.04 -23.34
C ARG A 221 -4.53 16.82 -22.92
N LEU A 222 -3.86 16.33 -21.89
CA LEU A 222 -2.55 16.82 -21.47
C LEU A 222 -1.47 15.87 -22.00
N LYS A 223 -0.36 16.42 -22.47
CA LYS A 223 0.80 15.62 -22.84
C LYS A 223 1.57 15.27 -21.57
N ASP A 224 1.99 16.29 -20.85
CA ASP A 224 2.81 16.15 -19.66
C ASP A 224 2.20 16.95 -18.51
N VAL A 225 2.28 16.41 -17.30
CA VAL A 225 1.94 17.10 -16.05
C VAL A 225 3.15 17.03 -15.11
N PHE A 226 3.57 18.19 -14.63
CA PHE A 226 4.72 18.31 -13.73
C PHE A 226 4.35 19.11 -12.49
N ASP A 227 4.72 18.56 -11.31
CA ASP A 227 4.62 19.26 -10.03
C ASP A 227 6.00 19.26 -9.36
N PRO A 228 6.66 20.44 -9.22
CA PRO A 228 7.98 20.56 -8.62
C PRO A 228 8.00 20.38 -7.10
N THR A 229 6.83 20.26 -6.46
CA THR A 229 6.65 20.14 -5.01
C THR A 229 5.47 19.23 -4.69
N CYS A 230 5.45 18.07 -5.32
CA CYS A 230 4.25 17.23 -5.41
C CYS A 230 3.76 16.68 -4.06
N GLY A 231 4.56 16.72 -3.01
CA GLY A 231 4.20 16.14 -1.72
C GLY A 231 3.81 14.67 -1.87
N SER A 232 2.60 14.32 -1.47
CA SER A 232 2.02 12.99 -1.66
C SER A 232 1.61 12.67 -3.11
N GLY A 233 1.78 13.62 -4.05
CA GLY A 233 1.36 13.47 -5.44
C GLY A 233 -0.15 13.57 -5.70
N SER A 234 -0.96 13.80 -4.68
CA SER A 234 -2.43 13.82 -4.79
C SER A 234 -2.95 14.78 -5.86
N LEU A 235 -2.46 16.04 -5.89
CA LEU A 235 -2.83 17.03 -6.89
C LEU A 235 -2.37 16.61 -8.30
N LEU A 236 -1.11 16.19 -8.41
CA LEU A 236 -0.50 15.76 -9.66
C LEU A 236 -1.30 14.64 -10.32
N LEU A 237 -1.65 13.65 -9.54
CA LEU A 237 -2.37 12.49 -10.00
C LEU A 237 -3.81 12.77 -10.39
N ARG A 238 -4.49 13.61 -9.61
CA ARG A 238 -5.84 14.04 -9.91
C ARG A 238 -5.86 14.84 -11.22
N THR A 239 -4.90 15.74 -11.39
CA THR A 239 -4.73 16.51 -12.64
C THR A 239 -4.45 15.59 -13.82
N ALA A 240 -3.58 14.61 -13.65
CA ALA A 240 -3.23 13.66 -14.70
C ALA A 240 -4.42 12.77 -15.10
N LYS A 241 -5.15 12.24 -14.13
CA LYS A 241 -6.34 11.40 -14.36
C LYS A 241 -7.45 12.19 -15.07
N SER A 242 -7.78 13.39 -14.57
CA SER A 242 -8.82 14.25 -15.15
C SER A 242 -8.44 14.81 -16.50
N GLY A 243 -7.16 15.15 -16.70
CA GLY A 243 -6.62 15.68 -17.96
C GLY A 243 -6.20 14.62 -18.97
N LYS A 244 -6.32 13.32 -18.64
CA LYS A 244 -5.87 12.20 -19.47
C LYS A 244 -4.43 12.41 -19.94
N ALA A 245 -3.52 12.66 -18.98
CA ALA A 245 -2.11 12.93 -19.27
C ALA A 245 -1.39 11.68 -19.78
N ASP A 246 -0.48 11.91 -20.74
CA ASP A 246 0.37 10.84 -21.27
C ASP A 246 1.55 10.53 -20.34
N SER A 247 2.09 11.58 -19.69
CA SER A 247 3.23 11.47 -18.78
C SER A 247 3.03 12.32 -17.53
N ILE A 248 3.56 11.84 -16.41
CA ILE A 248 3.43 12.48 -15.09
C ILE A 248 4.83 12.58 -14.48
N PHE A 249 5.17 13.77 -13.99
CA PHE A 249 6.45 14.02 -13.32
C PHE A 249 6.21 14.76 -12.01
N GLY A 250 6.74 14.24 -10.92
CA GLY A 250 6.70 14.86 -9.61
C GLY A 250 8.12 15.06 -9.06
N GLN A 251 8.31 16.12 -8.29
CA GLN A 251 9.51 16.33 -7.51
C GLN A 251 9.13 16.64 -6.06
N GLU A 252 9.77 15.94 -5.11
CA GLU A 252 9.60 16.17 -3.69
C GLU A 252 10.97 16.18 -3.01
N LYS A 253 11.17 17.10 -2.06
CA LYS A 253 12.42 17.23 -1.31
C LYS A 253 12.48 16.25 -0.13
N ASN A 254 11.34 15.93 0.46
CA ASN A 254 11.25 15.06 1.62
C ASN A 254 11.25 13.59 1.20
N CYS A 255 12.32 12.87 1.46
CA CYS A 255 12.46 11.47 1.10
C CYS A 255 11.40 10.56 1.75
N LEU A 256 10.88 10.90 2.92
CA LEU A 256 9.80 10.16 3.58
C LEU A 256 8.46 10.22 2.84
N LEU A 257 8.26 11.25 2.02
CA LEU A 257 7.11 11.34 1.12
C LEU A 257 7.38 10.68 -0.24
N TYR A 258 8.64 10.61 -0.63
CA TYR A 258 9.08 10.04 -1.90
C TYR A 258 9.08 8.52 -1.87
N THR A 259 9.37 7.91 -0.72
CA THR A 259 9.32 6.46 -0.50
C THR A 259 7.92 5.93 -0.22
N SER A 260 6.93 6.81 -0.12
CA SER A 260 5.55 6.37 -0.14
C SER A 260 5.25 5.86 -1.56
N PRO A 261 4.97 4.55 -1.73
CA PRO A 261 4.80 3.98 -3.05
C PRO A 261 3.53 4.55 -3.67
N SER A 262 3.73 5.57 -4.44
CA SER A 262 2.75 5.92 -5.43
C SER A 262 2.99 4.98 -6.60
N PRO A 263 1.98 4.26 -7.10
CA PRO A 263 2.09 3.48 -8.33
C PRO A 263 2.50 4.33 -9.55
N ARG A 264 3.03 5.51 -9.34
CA ARG A 264 3.05 6.65 -10.28
C ARG A 264 4.38 7.39 -10.37
N ASP A 265 5.41 6.97 -9.63
CA ASP A 265 6.80 7.36 -9.92
C ASP A 265 7.34 6.58 -11.13
N MET A 266 6.45 5.87 -11.78
CA MET A 266 6.68 5.02 -12.93
C MET A 266 6.74 5.86 -14.18
N ARG A 267 7.87 6.36 -14.52
CA ARG A 267 8.51 6.55 -15.84
C ARG A 267 9.52 7.66 -15.76
N ARG A 268 10.71 7.28 -15.38
CA ARG A 268 11.90 7.95 -15.94
C ARG A 268 12.17 7.27 -17.28
N SER A 269 11.93 8.00 -18.36
CA SER A 269 12.59 7.71 -19.64
C SER A 269 14.02 8.15 -19.54
#